data_a6e610ec5ace7498212c98d9e5a680de
#
_entry.id   a6e610ec5ace7498212c98d9e5a680de
#
_cell.length_a   1.000
_cell.length_b   1.000
_cell.length_c   1.000
_cell.angle_alpha   90.00
_cell.angle_beta   90.00
_cell.angle_gamma   90.00
#
_symmetry.space_group_name_H-M   'P 1'
#
loop_
_entity.id
_entity.type
_entity.pdbx_description
1 polymer ?
#
loop_
_entity_poly.entity_id
_entity_poly.type
_entity_poly.pdbx_seq_one_letter_code
_entity_poly.pdbx_strand_id
1 'polypeptide(L)'
;MILDKYISDLILTLGGTGQVAKHLNIKPSTISNWKKLRKIPKNKQEALLNLSSHLNVNIERFLVSKQLIGSKINVLLIICGGIAAYKSLEIIRLIKNTEIDLDIVMTKSAQHFITPLLVTSLNGKKCYTDLFSVEDESKMNHIHLARKPDVILISPATANIMAKLACGIADDLASTILLA
;
A
#
# COMPACT_ATOMS: atom_id res chain seq x y z
N MET A 1 -3.80 7.17 12.75
CA MET A 1 -3.09 7.19 14.06
C MET A 1 -1.60 6.87 13.95
N ILE A 2 -1.17 6.00 13.04
CA ILE A 2 0.25 5.63 12.88
C ILE A 2 1.08 6.74 12.19
N LEU A 3 0.52 7.45 11.19
CA LEU A 3 1.21 8.54 10.48
C LEU A 3 1.48 9.79 11.35
N ASP A 4 0.59 10.15 12.27
CA ASP A 4 0.82 11.28 13.20
C ASP A 4 2.05 11.09 14.07
N LYS A 5 2.26 9.85 14.52
CA LYS A 5 3.41 9.48 15.34
C LYS A 5 4.71 9.67 14.55
N TYR A 6 4.74 9.25 13.28
CA TYR A 6 5.95 9.36 12.45
C TYR A 6 6.37 10.82 12.16
N ILE A 7 5.43 11.71 11.81
CA ILE A 7 5.76 13.12 11.58
C ILE A 7 6.18 13.79 12.89
N SER A 8 5.51 13.48 14.01
CA SER A 8 5.88 14.00 15.32
C SER A 8 7.25 13.51 15.75
N ASP A 9 7.54 12.23 15.58
CA ASP A 9 8.82 11.63 15.92
C ASP A 9 9.95 12.16 15.02
N LEU A 10 9.71 12.31 13.71
CA LEU A 10 10.64 12.93 12.78
C LEU A 10 11.00 14.38 13.21
N ILE A 11 9.98 15.19 13.48
CA ILE A 11 10.18 16.59 13.92
C ILE A 11 10.92 16.63 15.26
N LEU A 12 10.64 15.73 16.18
CA LEU A 12 11.33 15.63 17.48
C LEU A 12 12.79 15.24 17.31
N THR A 13 13.06 14.25 16.44
CA THR A 13 14.41 13.78 16.12
C THR A 13 15.27 14.88 15.46
N LEU A 14 14.64 15.78 14.69
CA LEU A 14 15.28 16.95 14.07
C LEU A 14 15.40 18.17 15.01
N GLY A 15 15.23 17.99 16.32
CA GLY A 15 15.39 19.04 17.32
C GLY A 15 14.11 19.81 17.68
N GLY A 16 12.96 19.27 17.29
CA GLY A 16 11.65 19.81 17.65
C GLY A 16 11.11 20.88 16.72
N THR A 17 9.85 21.27 16.97
CA THR A 17 9.08 22.18 16.11
C THR A 17 9.76 23.55 15.91
N GLY A 18 10.37 24.10 16.96
CA GLY A 18 11.04 25.40 16.92
C GLY A 18 12.28 25.40 16.04
N GLN A 19 13.12 24.39 16.20
CA GLN A 19 14.39 24.26 15.46
C GLN A 19 14.15 23.99 13.98
N VAL A 20 13.22 23.11 13.65
CA VAL A 20 12.81 22.82 12.27
C VAL A 20 12.16 24.04 11.63
N ALA A 21 11.32 24.79 12.35
CA ALA A 21 10.71 26.03 11.86
C ALA A 21 11.75 27.09 11.52
N LYS A 22 12.73 27.28 12.39
CA LYS A 22 13.84 28.24 12.20
C LYS A 22 14.68 27.86 10.97
N HIS A 23 15.01 26.58 10.82
CA HIS A 23 15.84 26.10 9.69
C HIS A 23 15.14 26.18 8.35
N LEU A 24 13.83 25.90 8.31
CA LEU A 24 13.01 25.97 7.09
C LEU A 24 12.48 27.39 6.79
N ASN A 25 12.79 28.36 7.63
CA ASN A 25 12.29 29.73 7.58
C ASN A 25 10.76 29.80 7.43
N ILE A 26 10.06 29.06 8.33
CA ILE A 26 8.59 29.00 8.37
C ILE A 26 8.10 29.18 9.82
N LYS A 27 6.81 29.52 9.95
CA LYS A 27 6.19 29.67 11.28
C LYS A 27 6.05 28.31 11.99
N PRO A 28 6.28 28.20 13.31
CA PRO A 28 6.05 26.97 14.06
C PRO A 28 4.64 26.39 13.91
N SER A 29 3.64 27.26 13.73
CA SER A 29 2.25 26.87 13.46
C SER A 29 2.10 26.06 12.16
N THR A 30 2.93 26.30 11.15
CA THR A 30 2.95 25.54 9.90
C THR A 30 3.34 24.09 10.14
N ILE A 31 4.35 23.84 10.99
CA ILE A 31 4.76 22.48 11.36
C ILE A 31 3.68 21.79 12.19
N SER A 32 3.02 22.52 13.09
CA SER A 32 1.88 22.00 13.84
C SER A 32 0.73 21.60 12.92
N ASN A 33 0.51 22.36 11.83
CA ASN A 33 -0.44 21.97 10.79
C ASN A 33 -0.02 20.71 10.02
N TRP A 34 1.28 20.53 9.72
CA TRP A 34 1.76 19.27 9.10
C TRP A 34 1.47 18.05 9.97
N LYS A 35 1.64 18.19 11.30
CA LYS A 35 1.27 17.13 12.26
C LYS A 35 -0.23 16.83 12.21
N LYS A 36 -1.08 17.87 12.17
CA LYS A 36 -2.55 17.73 12.09
C LYS A 36 -3.01 17.14 10.75
N LEU A 37 -2.46 17.63 9.64
CA LEU A 37 -2.82 17.21 8.29
C LEU A 37 -2.13 15.88 7.87
N ARG A 38 -1.25 15.35 8.72
CA ARG A 38 -0.45 14.13 8.45
C ARG A 38 0.32 14.19 7.13
N LYS A 39 0.70 15.39 6.70
CA LYS A 39 1.30 15.62 5.39
C LYS A 39 2.38 16.68 5.46
N ILE A 40 3.57 16.37 4.93
CA ILE A 40 4.64 17.35 4.71
C ILE A 40 4.62 17.72 3.23
N PRO A 41 4.54 19.03 2.88
CA PRO A 41 4.56 19.47 1.49
C PRO A 41 5.81 19.01 0.75
N LYS A 42 5.66 18.59 -0.52
CA LYS A 42 6.76 18.04 -1.33
C LYS A 42 7.98 18.97 -1.40
N ASN A 43 7.75 20.27 -1.58
CA ASN A 43 8.80 21.29 -1.64
C ASN A 43 9.56 21.52 -0.31
N LYS A 44 9.10 20.96 0.80
CA LYS A 44 9.77 21.04 2.11
C LYS A 44 10.44 19.73 2.54
N GLN A 45 10.19 18.65 1.84
CA GLN A 45 10.77 17.34 2.16
C GLN A 45 12.27 17.30 1.92
N GLU A 46 12.75 17.89 0.82
CA GLU A 46 14.16 17.97 0.49
C GLU A 46 14.93 18.83 1.51
N ALA A 47 14.34 19.94 1.92
CA ALA A 47 14.94 20.79 2.95
C ALA A 47 15.02 20.11 4.33
N LEU A 48 14.08 19.21 4.66
CA LEU A 48 14.16 18.36 5.86
C LEU A 48 15.25 17.29 5.76
N LEU A 49 15.49 16.76 4.57
CA LEU A 49 16.60 15.84 4.32
C LEU A 49 17.95 16.52 4.50
N ASN A 50 18.10 17.71 3.94
CA ASN A 50 19.34 18.50 4.09
C ASN A 50 19.57 18.84 5.56
N LEU A 51 18.53 19.18 6.32
CA LEU A 51 18.60 19.41 7.74
C LEU A 51 19.07 18.17 8.52
N SER A 52 18.59 16.99 8.17
CA SER A 52 18.99 15.74 8.83
C SER A 52 20.46 15.42 8.59
N SER A 53 20.96 15.68 7.39
CA SER A 53 22.37 15.52 7.03
C SER A 53 23.24 16.50 7.83
N HIS A 54 22.83 17.75 7.97
CA HIS A 54 23.53 18.75 8.79
C HIS A 54 23.58 18.41 10.28
N LEU A 55 22.52 17.79 10.79
CA LEU A 55 22.43 17.39 12.20
C LEU A 55 23.05 16.02 12.48
N ASN A 56 23.58 15.34 11.46
CA ASN A 56 24.13 13.97 11.53
C ASN A 56 23.13 12.98 12.13
N VAL A 57 21.83 13.20 11.86
CA VAL A 57 20.72 12.38 12.36
C VAL A 57 20.32 11.37 11.30
N ASN A 58 20.43 10.08 11.62
CA ASN A 58 19.93 9.03 10.75
C ASN A 58 18.40 9.02 10.76
N ILE A 59 17.80 9.50 9.64
CA ILE A 59 16.36 9.49 9.42
C ILE A 59 15.90 8.40 8.44
N GLU A 60 16.76 7.42 8.12
CA GLU A 60 16.44 6.34 7.16
C GLU A 60 15.17 5.59 7.54
N ARG A 61 14.95 5.32 8.83
CA ARG A 61 13.69 4.72 9.32
C ARG A 61 12.44 5.54 9.00
N PHE A 62 12.59 6.86 8.77
CA PHE A 62 11.52 7.75 8.34
C PHE A 62 11.52 7.93 6.81
N LEU A 63 12.64 7.63 6.13
CA LEU A 63 12.80 7.68 4.67
C LEU A 63 12.18 6.48 3.97
N VAL A 64 12.15 5.32 4.62
CA VAL A 64 11.35 4.17 4.16
C VAL A 64 9.88 4.59 4.03
N SER A 65 9.41 5.46 4.93
CA SER A 65 8.14 6.17 4.76
C SER A 65 8.15 7.19 3.61
N LYS A 66 9.31 7.68 3.14
CA LYS A 66 9.42 8.68 2.06
C LYS A 66 9.14 8.09 0.68
N GLN A 67 9.52 6.85 0.42
CA GLN A 67 9.05 6.13 -0.77
C GLN A 67 7.52 5.99 -0.77
N LEU A 68 6.90 5.96 0.43
CA LEU A 68 5.45 5.90 0.61
C LEU A 68 4.73 7.26 0.57
N ILE A 69 5.44 8.40 0.81
CA ILE A 69 4.83 9.75 0.88
C ILE A 69 4.84 10.49 -0.48
N GLY A 70 5.52 9.96 -1.47
CA GLY A 70 5.64 10.61 -2.80
C GLY A 70 5.28 9.75 -4.01
N SER A 71 5.15 8.43 -3.85
CA SER A 71 4.67 7.49 -4.86
C SER A 71 3.34 6.88 -4.42
N LYS A 72 2.44 6.67 -5.36
CA LYS A 72 1.29 5.79 -5.11
C LYS A 72 1.82 4.45 -4.62
N ILE A 73 1.35 4.00 -3.46
CA ILE A 73 1.63 2.65 -2.96
C ILE A 73 0.84 1.68 -3.82
N ASN A 74 1.51 0.72 -4.44
CA ASN A 74 0.87 -0.33 -5.19
C ASN A 74 0.52 -1.48 -4.25
N VAL A 75 -0.76 -1.78 -4.11
CA VAL A 75 -1.24 -2.89 -3.29
C VAL A 75 -1.92 -3.92 -4.19
N LEU A 76 -1.56 -5.17 -4.02
CA LEU A 76 -2.31 -6.29 -4.58
C LEU A 76 -3.18 -6.91 -3.49
N LEU A 77 -4.49 -6.85 -3.66
CA LEU A 77 -5.44 -7.53 -2.79
C LEU A 77 -5.81 -8.89 -3.39
N ILE A 78 -5.51 -9.96 -2.69
CA ILE A 78 -5.93 -11.31 -3.04
C ILE A 78 -7.12 -11.69 -2.17
N ILE A 79 -8.27 -11.95 -2.81
CA ILE A 79 -9.51 -12.33 -2.13
C ILE A 79 -9.71 -13.83 -2.27
N CYS A 80 -9.64 -14.55 -1.14
CA CYS A 80 -9.90 -15.99 -1.09
C CYS A 80 -11.35 -16.31 -0.71
N GLY A 81 -11.77 -17.55 -1.01
CA GLY A 81 -13.14 -18.02 -0.80
C GLY A 81 -13.46 -18.34 0.65
N GLY A 82 -14.25 -17.49 1.28
CA GLY A 82 -14.79 -17.66 2.62
C GLY A 82 -15.87 -16.63 2.90
N ILE A 83 -16.69 -16.87 3.92
CA ILE A 83 -17.79 -15.94 4.26
C ILE A 83 -17.29 -14.51 4.46
N ALA A 84 -16.08 -14.32 4.99
CA ALA A 84 -15.50 -12.99 5.22
C ALA A 84 -15.09 -12.26 3.91
N ALA A 85 -15.22 -12.88 2.72
CA ALA A 85 -14.90 -12.21 1.45
C ALA A 85 -15.70 -10.91 1.24
N TYR A 86 -16.92 -10.80 1.78
CA TYR A 86 -17.70 -9.56 1.70
C TYR A 86 -17.01 -8.37 2.41
N LYS A 87 -16.18 -8.62 3.41
CA LYS A 87 -15.41 -7.59 4.10
C LYS A 87 -14.35 -6.93 3.21
N SER A 88 -13.89 -7.65 2.19
CA SER A 88 -12.93 -7.09 1.21
C SER A 88 -13.54 -5.92 0.45
N LEU A 89 -14.87 -5.87 0.27
CA LEU A 89 -15.55 -4.73 -0.35
C LEU A 89 -15.42 -3.45 0.49
N GLU A 90 -15.39 -3.58 1.82
CA GLU A 90 -15.15 -2.46 2.73
C GLU A 90 -13.71 -1.98 2.62
N ILE A 91 -12.74 -2.91 2.53
CA ILE A 91 -11.31 -2.59 2.32
C ILE A 91 -11.15 -1.80 1.01
N ILE A 92 -11.76 -2.26 -0.09
CA ILE A 92 -11.71 -1.57 -1.39
C ILE A 92 -12.27 -0.14 -1.28
N ARG A 93 -13.40 0.05 -0.59
CA ARG A 93 -14.00 1.38 -0.38
C ARG A 93 -13.10 2.30 0.44
N LEU A 94 -12.48 1.79 1.49
CA LEU A 94 -11.55 2.57 2.33
C LEU A 94 -10.32 3.00 1.55
N ILE A 95 -9.77 2.11 0.71
CA ILE A 95 -8.58 2.38 -0.11
C ILE A 95 -8.87 3.37 -1.24
N LYS A 96 -10.07 3.34 -1.84
CA LYS A 96 -10.44 4.16 -3.00
C LYS A 96 -10.24 5.67 -2.80
N ASN A 97 -10.36 6.14 -1.57
CA ASN A 97 -10.18 7.56 -1.23
C ASN A 97 -8.75 7.91 -0.78
N THR A 98 -7.80 7.00 -0.99
CA THR A 98 -6.39 7.17 -0.65
C THR A 98 -5.53 7.28 -1.90
N GLU A 99 -4.24 7.57 -1.75
CA GLU A 99 -3.26 7.56 -2.85
C GLU A 99 -2.68 6.14 -3.08
N ILE A 100 -3.47 5.09 -2.83
CA ILE A 100 -3.09 3.69 -3.05
C ILE A 100 -3.57 3.25 -4.44
N ASP A 101 -2.66 2.66 -5.21
CA ASP A 101 -3.00 1.97 -6.45
C ASP A 101 -3.34 0.51 -6.14
N LEU A 102 -4.61 0.13 -6.29
CA LEU A 102 -5.12 -1.18 -5.90
C LEU A 102 -5.36 -2.05 -7.13
N ASP A 103 -4.65 -3.17 -7.22
CA ASP A 103 -4.96 -4.26 -8.12
C ASP A 103 -5.58 -5.42 -7.32
N ILE A 104 -6.49 -6.19 -7.93
CA ILE A 104 -7.28 -7.20 -7.21
C ILE A 104 -7.26 -8.52 -7.97
N VAL A 105 -6.95 -9.59 -7.24
CA VAL A 105 -7.04 -10.98 -7.69
C VAL A 105 -8.08 -11.71 -6.85
N MET A 106 -8.97 -12.46 -7.49
CA MET A 106 -9.92 -13.33 -6.80
C MET A 106 -9.67 -14.78 -7.13
N THR A 107 -9.65 -15.62 -6.11
CA THR A 107 -9.65 -17.08 -6.32
C THR A 107 -11.01 -17.54 -6.86
N LYS A 108 -11.03 -18.68 -7.54
CA LYS A 108 -12.28 -19.27 -8.02
C LYS A 108 -13.31 -19.47 -6.91
N SER A 109 -12.87 -19.88 -5.72
CA SER A 109 -13.74 -20.06 -4.55
C SER A 109 -14.31 -18.72 -4.03
N ALA A 110 -13.57 -17.59 -4.16
CA ALA A 110 -14.06 -16.29 -3.73
C ALA A 110 -15.32 -15.84 -4.54
N GLN A 111 -15.40 -16.25 -5.80
CA GLN A 111 -16.49 -15.86 -6.70
C GLN A 111 -17.85 -16.45 -6.29
N HIS A 112 -17.87 -17.45 -5.40
CA HIS A 112 -19.12 -17.95 -4.80
C HIS A 112 -19.71 -17.03 -3.72
N PHE A 113 -18.90 -16.12 -3.16
CA PHE A 113 -19.30 -15.20 -2.09
C PHE A 113 -19.53 -13.77 -2.59
N ILE A 114 -18.71 -13.31 -3.52
CA ILE A 114 -18.79 -11.98 -4.15
C ILE A 114 -18.44 -12.11 -5.63
N THR A 115 -19.06 -11.28 -6.47
CA THR A 115 -18.80 -11.38 -7.92
C THR A 115 -17.64 -10.51 -8.38
N PRO A 116 -16.86 -10.94 -9.40
CA PRO A 116 -15.82 -10.11 -10.01
C PRO A 116 -16.37 -8.78 -10.54
N LEU A 117 -17.59 -8.78 -11.05
CA LEU A 117 -18.27 -7.58 -11.54
C LEU A 117 -18.44 -6.53 -10.42
N LEU A 118 -18.88 -6.96 -9.23
CA LEU A 118 -19.03 -6.07 -8.07
C LEU A 118 -17.68 -5.47 -7.65
N VAL A 119 -16.63 -6.30 -7.59
CA VAL A 119 -15.27 -5.88 -7.24
C VAL A 119 -14.73 -4.89 -8.27
N THR A 120 -14.88 -5.17 -9.57
CA THR A 120 -14.49 -4.28 -10.68
C THR A 120 -15.22 -2.94 -10.59
N SER A 121 -16.53 -2.94 -10.34
CA SER A 121 -17.33 -1.71 -10.24
C SER A 121 -16.91 -0.83 -9.05
N LEU A 122 -16.55 -1.44 -7.93
CA LEU A 122 -16.08 -0.70 -6.75
C LEU A 122 -14.66 -0.16 -6.93
N ASN A 123 -13.75 -0.97 -7.46
CA ASN A 123 -12.33 -0.59 -7.63
C ASN A 123 -12.13 0.35 -8.83
N GLY A 124 -12.96 0.22 -9.88
CA GLY A 124 -12.80 0.93 -11.15
C GLY A 124 -11.72 0.34 -12.06
N LYS A 125 -11.14 -0.81 -11.71
CA LYS A 125 -10.16 -1.56 -12.50
C LYS A 125 -10.61 -3.01 -12.64
N LYS A 126 -10.08 -3.70 -13.67
CA LYS A 126 -10.31 -5.13 -13.88
C LYS A 126 -9.93 -5.93 -12.63
N CYS A 127 -10.77 -6.89 -12.29
CA CYS A 127 -10.48 -7.91 -11.29
C CYS A 127 -9.95 -9.16 -12.00
N TYR A 128 -8.78 -9.64 -11.60
CA TYR A 128 -8.13 -10.80 -12.20
C TYR A 128 -8.63 -12.08 -11.52
N THR A 129 -9.03 -13.06 -12.31
CA THR A 129 -9.63 -14.30 -11.79
C THR A 129 -8.98 -15.57 -12.33
N ASP A 130 -8.30 -15.48 -13.46
CA ASP A 130 -7.75 -16.64 -14.17
C ASP A 130 -6.29 -16.41 -14.57
N LEU A 131 -5.49 -17.47 -14.51
CA LEU A 131 -4.10 -17.47 -14.91
C LEU A 131 -3.94 -17.40 -16.44
N PHE A 132 -4.88 -17.98 -17.19
CA PHE A 132 -4.86 -18.13 -18.64
C PHE A 132 -5.97 -17.34 -19.35
N SER A 133 -6.23 -16.12 -18.93
CA SER A 133 -7.16 -15.24 -19.63
C SER A 133 -6.54 -14.77 -20.96
N VAL A 134 -7.19 -15.06 -22.08
CA VAL A 134 -6.75 -14.72 -23.45
C VAL A 134 -6.46 -13.21 -23.61
N GLU A 135 -7.19 -12.36 -22.90
CA GLU A 135 -6.97 -10.90 -22.89
C GLU A 135 -5.68 -10.50 -22.14
N ASP A 136 -5.15 -11.38 -21.30
CA ASP A 136 -4.04 -11.11 -20.39
C ASP A 136 -2.73 -11.79 -20.84
N GLU A 137 -2.77 -12.78 -21.75
CA GLU A 137 -1.60 -13.54 -22.22
C GLU A 137 -0.53 -12.68 -22.89
N SER A 138 -0.92 -11.60 -23.58
CA SER A 138 0.01 -10.76 -24.34
C SER A 138 1.03 -9.99 -23.47
N LYS A 139 0.90 -9.98 -22.13
CA LYS A 139 1.71 -9.14 -21.23
C LYS A 139 2.38 -9.86 -20.06
N MET A 140 2.42 -11.19 -20.00
CA MET A 140 2.93 -11.93 -18.83
C MET A 140 2.36 -11.37 -17.51
N ASN A 141 1.05 -11.19 -17.44
CA ASN A 141 0.37 -10.44 -16.37
C ASN A 141 0.63 -10.98 -14.95
N HIS A 142 0.79 -12.30 -14.77
CA HIS A 142 1.09 -12.87 -13.45
C HIS A 142 2.45 -12.40 -12.91
N ILE A 143 3.48 -12.26 -13.75
CA ILE A 143 4.79 -11.75 -13.35
C ILE A 143 4.70 -10.26 -13.01
N HIS A 144 3.94 -9.48 -13.79
CA HIS A 144 3.73 -8.07 -13.52
C HIS A 144 2.93 -7.88 -12.21
N LEU A 145 1.88 -8.67 -12.00
CA LEU A 145 1.08 -8.65 -10.76
C LEU A 145 1.87 -9.13 -9.54
N ALA A 146 2.89 -9.97 -9.69
CA ALA A 146 3.76 -10.40 -8.61
C ALA A 146 4.80 -9.33 -8.24
N ARG A 147 5.36 -8.60 -9.24
CA ARG A 147 6.50 -7.70 -9.04
C ARG A 147 6.14 -6.23 -8.87
N LYS A 148 4.98 -5.79 -9.38
CA LYS A 148 4.53 -4.39 -9.28
C LYS A 148 4.17 -3.96 -7.86
N PRO A 149 3.48 -4.79 -7.04
CA PRO A 149 3.00 -4.35 -5.74
C PRO A 149 4.13 -4.13 -4.74
N ASP A 150 4.00 -3.06 -3.95
CA ASP A 150 4.84 -2.82 -2.77
C ASP A 150 4.37 -3.69 -1.59
N VAL A 151 3.07 -4.08 -1.60
CA VAL A 151 2.43 -4.91 -0.57
C VAL A 151 1.42 -5.85 -1.21
N ILE A 152 1.46 -7.12 -0.81
CA ILE A 152 0.42 -8.10 -1.13
C ILE A 152 -0.41 -8.35 0.14
N LEU A 153 -1.72 -8.09 0.04
CA LEU A 153 -2.69 -8.31 1.11
C LEU A 153 -3.60 -9.47 0.75
N ILE A 154 -3.64 -10.50 1.58
CA ILE A 154 -4.56 -11.63 1.40
C ILE A 154 -5.72 -11.46 2.39
N SER A 155 -6.92 -11.19 1.91
CA SER A 155 -8.07 -10.96 2.77
C SER A 155 -9.39 -11.37 2.07
N PRO A 156 -10.11 -12.37 2.62
CA PRO A 156 -9.70 -13.23 3.71
C PRO A 156 -8.58 -14.20 3.28
N ALA A 157 -7.67 -14.54 4.18
CA ALA A 157 -6.75 -15.66 4.00
C ALA A 157 -7.45 -16.96 4.45
N THR A 158 -7.52 -17.94 3.55
CA THR A 158 -8.10 -19.25 3.86
C THR A 158 -7.02 -20.28 4.19
N ALA A 159 -7.38 -21.34 4.92
CA ALA A 159 -6.48 -22.47 5.18
C ALA A 159 -5.92 -23.07 3.87
N ASN A 160 -6.73 -23.11 2.80
CA ASN A 160 -6.31 -23.59 1.49
C ASN A 160 -5.15 -22.78 0.91
N ILE A 161 -5.25 -21.44 0.88
CA ILE A 161 -4.16 -20.59 0.34
C ILE A 161 -2.91 -20.70 1.21
N MET A 162 -3.06 -20.78 2.53
CA MET A 162 -1.93 -20.95 3.45
C MET A 162 -1.25 -22.31 3.24
N ALA A 163 -2.02 -23.39 3.07
CA ALA A 163 -1.48 -24.72 2.80
C ALA A 163 -0.75 -24.76 1.45
N LYS A 164 -1.32 -24.18 0.39
CA LYS A 164 -0.68 -24.07 -0.92
C LYS A 164 0.67 -23.36 -0.82
N LEU A 165 0.74 -22.22 -0.14
CA LEU A 165 1.98 -21.47 0.06
C LEU A 165 3.01 -22.29 0.84
N ALA A 166 2.59 -22.94 1.91
CA ALA A 166 3.49 -23.78 2.73
C ALA A 166 4.07 -24.97 1.95
N CYS A 167 3.30 -25.51 1.01
CA CYS A 167 3.70 -26.66 0.18
C CYS A 167 4.29 -26.26 -1.19
N GLY A 168 4.40 -24.97 -1.52
CA GLY A 168 4.91 -24.52 -2.82
C GLY A 168 4.00 -24.88 -4.00
N ILE A 169 2.67 -24.92 -3.79
CA ILE A 169 1.70 -25.28 -4.83
C ILE A 169 1.22 -24.02 -5.56
N ALA A 170 1.50 -23.95 -6.86
CA ALA A 170 1.14 -22.84 -7.76
C ALA A 170 0.17 -23.33 -8.85
N ASP A 171 -1.07 -23.64 -8.50
CA ASP A 171 -2.09 -24.24 -9.37
C ASP A 171 -3.22 -23.30 -9.75
N ASP A 172 -3.20 -22.07 -9.24
CA ASP A 172 -4.11 -20.99 -9.61
C ASP A 172 -3.37 -19.63 -9.68
N LEU A 173 -4.04 -18.59 -10.19
CA LEU A 173 -3.44 -17.26 -10.34
C LEU A 173 -2.93 -16.71 -9.01
N ALA A 174 -3.69 -16.86 -7.93
CA ALA A 174 -3.33 -16.33 -6.62
C ALA A 174 -2.07 -17.00 -6.06
N SER A 175 -2.03 -18.34 -6.06
CA SER A 175 -0.88 -19.10 -5.59
C SER A 175 0.36 -18.92 -6.48
N THR A 176 0.17 -18.79 -7.80
CA THR A 176 1.26 -18.51 -8.74
C THR A 176 1.90 -17.14 -8.46
N ILE A 177 1.10 -16.09 -8.27
CA ILE A 177 1.61 -14.74 -7.94
C ILE A 177 2.35 -14.72 -6.61
N LEU A 178 1.83 -15.44 -5.60
CA LEU A 178 2.43 -15.47 -4.26
C LEU A 178 3.74 -16.24 -4.18
N LEU A 179 4.00 -17.11 -5.15
CA LEU A 179 5.23 -17.95 -5.21
C LEU A 179 6.23 -17.44 -6.27
N ALA A 180 5.86 -16.44 -7.09
CA ALA A 180 6.74 -15.84 -8.09
C ALA A 180 7.58 -14.70 -7.47
#